data_3c4628f4378090e2c4fdb4c0ce55b2c5
#
_entry.id   3c4628f4378090e2c4fdb4c0ce55b2c5
#
_cell.length_a   1.000
_cell.length_b   1.000
_cell.length_c   1.000
_cell.angle_alpha   90.00
_cell.angle_beta   90.00
_cell.angle_gamma   90.00
#
_symmetry.space_group_name_H-M   'P 1'
#
loop_
_entity.id
_entity.type
_entity.pdbx_description
1 polymer ?
#
loop_
_entity_poly.entity_id
_entity_poly.type
_entity_poly.pdbx_seq_one_letter_code
_entity_poly.pdbx_strand_id
1 'polypeptide(L)'
;MEKTSHRSPNRWTSRRDLHRLIAKIAGLAILAVTCADLRADIPWPEVVRRLAYENEKLARRPKGHNGEYFVVCTVYYTPIESGFTFERGFDATPITKPGLRGRKYPRDFLRSVKKEGFGRITTPVNGRHYLYYNGGNSYAFGSKPTGGGGTLVARFSAAAKLSQSGLRRGAIIETSSQTVREVFGSTRWKIVDTGGGLRRWQVDCYYGEDEPLGPGRFMGRPRGTTFEYAYATAKIIK
;
A
#
# COMPACT_ATOMS: atom_id res chain seq x y z
N MET A 1 -9.15 -77.87 5.56
CA MET A 1 -7.71 -77.52 5.64
C MET A 1 -7.48 -76.29 4.76
N GLU A 2 -7.57 -75.11 5.37
CA GLU A 2 -7.43 -73.82 4.66
C GLU A 2 -6.15 -73.16 5.15
N LYS A 3 -5.21 -72.91 4.25
CA LYS A 3 -3.93 -72.28 4.55
C LYS A 3 -4.11 -70.77 4.45
N THR A 4 -4.13 -70.10 5.57
CA THR A 4 -4.06 -68.67 5.71
C THR A 4 -2.62 -68.20 5.40
N SER A 5 -2.47 -67.43 4.30
CA SER A 5 -1.22 -66.74 3.92
C SER A 5 -1.09 -65.45 4.67
N HIS A 6 -0.16 -65.36 5.63
CA HIS A 6 0.29 -64.10 6.25
C HIS A 6 1.13 -63.30 5.25
N ARG A 7 0.59 -62.16 4.76
CA ARG A 7 1.39 -61.14 4.11
C ARG A 7 1.98 -60.23 5.19
N SER A 8 3.29 -60.19 5.28
CA SER A 8 4.07 -59.23 6.07
C SER A 8 3.97 -57.84 5.45
N PRO A 9 3.68 -56.79 6.22
CA PRO A 9 3.84 -55.43 5.77
C PRO A 9 5.25 -54.92 6.10
N ASN A 10 5.76 -54.04 5.28
CA ASN A 10 6.93 -53.17 5.46
C ASN A 10 8.22 -53.62 4.76
N ARG A 11 8.29 -53.21 3.47
CA ARG A 11 9.58 -52.77 2.91
C ARG A 11 9.57 -51.24 2.88
N TRP A 12 10.17 -50.65 3.89
CA TRP A 12 10.47 -49.25 3.91
C TRP A 12 11.68 -48.95 3.00
N THR A 13 11.42 -48.24 1.94
CA THR A 13 12.14 -47.16 1.33
C THR A 13 13.68 -47.16 1.45
N SER A 14 14.34 -47.17 0.33
CA SER A 14 15.77 -47.08 0.24
C SER A 14 16.25 -45.73 0.84
N ARG A 15 17.49 -45.69 1.34
CA ARG A 15 18.13 -44.45 1.83
C ARG A 15 18.02 -43.28 0.84
N ARG A 16 17.90 -43.58 -0.46
CA ARG A 16 17.74 -42.57 -1.52
C ARG A 16 16.38 -41.84 -1.44
N ASP A 17 15.32 -42.52 -1.04
CA ASP A 17 13.97 -41.91 -0.93
C ASP A 17 13.89 -40.99 0.28
N LEU A 18 14.57 -41.33 1.38
CA LEU A 18 14.68 -40.50 2.58
C LEU A 18 15.47 -39.22 2.28
N HIS A 19 16.58 -39.30 1.55
CA HIS A 19 17.33 -38.12 1.13
C HIS A 19 16.56 -37.22 0.18
N ARG A 20 15.75 -37.77 -0.71
CA ARG A 20 14.87 -36.98 -1.59
C ARG A 20 13.74 -36.30 -0.83
N LEU A 21 13.19 -36.95 0.19
CA LEU A 21 12.17 -36.34 1.07
C LEU A 21 12.75 -35.23 1.92
N ILE A 22 13.93 -35.44 2.52
CA ILE A 22 14.63 -34.43 3.31
C ILE A 22 15.02 -33.23 2.43
N ALA A 23 15.51 -33.45 1.21
CA ALA A 23 15.84 -32.37 0.27
C ALA A 23 14.60 -31.56 -0.16
N LYS A 24 13.44 -32.23 -0.35
CA LYS A 24 12.17 -31.54 -0.65
C LYS A 24 11.65 -30.73 0.54
N ILE A 25 11.75 -31.25 1.77
CA ILE A 25 11.34 -30.56 2.99
C ILE A 25 12.28 -29.38 3.28
N ALA A 26 13.59 -29.55 3.12
CA ALA A 26 14.55 -28.48 3.25
C ALA A 26 14.37 -27.38 2.18
N GLY A 27 14.09 -27.77 0.93
CA GLY A 27 13.77 -26.82 -0.15
C GLY A 27 12.48 -26.04 0.11
N LEU A 28 11.43 -26.68 0.61
CA LEU A 28 10.19 -26.00 1.02
C LEU A 28 10.36 -25.10 2.25
N ALA A 29 11.18 -25.53 3.23
CA ALA A 29 11.50 -24.70 4.39
C ALA A 29 12.32 -23.46 4.01
N ILE A 30 13.28 -23.58 3.11
CA ILE A 30 14.06 -22.44 2.59
C ILE A 30 13.18 -21.50 1.77
N LEU A 31 12.25 -22.01 0.93
CA LEU A 31 11.27 -21.15 0.25
C LEU A 31 10.30 -20.45 1.21
N ALA A 32 9.88 -21.12 2.29
CA ALA A 32 8.98 -20.52 3.28
C ALA A 32 9.68 -19.43 4.11
N VAL A 33 10.97 -19.57 4.43
CA VAL A 33 11.75 -18.57 5.16
C VAL A 33 12.10 -17.38 4.26
N THR A 34 12.31 -17.57 2.95
CA THR A 34 12.60 -16.46 2.02
C THR A 34 11.37 -15.66 1.64
N CYS A 35 10.15 -16.17 1.82
CA CYS A 35 8.92 -15.40 1.58
C CYS A 35 8.44 -14.56 2.77
N ALA A 36 8.98 -14.74 3.98
CA ALA A 36 8.54 -14.04 5.18
C ALA A 36 9.27 -12.71 5.44
N ASP A 37 10.46 -12.49 4.87
CA ASP A 37 11.33 -11.35 5.22
C ASP A 37 11.71 -10.39 4.07
N LEU A 38 11.16 -10.54 2.87
CA LEU A 38 11.39 -9.60 1.76
C LEU A 38 10.32 -8.50 1.72
N ARG A 39 10.15 -7.78 2.81
CA ARG A 39 9.63 -6.41 2.81
C ARG A 39 10.79 -5.44 2.89
N ALA A 40 11.68 -5.50 1.93
CA ALA A 40 12.62 -4.42 1.74
C ALA A 40 11.80 -3.14 1.50
N ASP A 41 12.01 -2.14 2.33
CA ASP A 41 11.50 -0.79 2.05
C ASP A 41 11.90 -0.42 0.63
N ILE A 42 11.00 0.27 -0.08
CA ILE A 42 11.29 0.70 -1.45
C ILE A 42 12.63 1.42 -1.46
N PRO A 43 13.62 1.00 -2.28
CA PRO A 43 14.94 1.62 -2.31
C PRO A 43 14.87 2.97 -3.02
N TRP A 44 14.22 3.95 -2.40
CA TRP A 44 13.89 5.24 -2.99
C TRP A 44 15.05 5.97 -3.67
N PRO A 45 16.29 5.97 -3.15
CA PRO A 45 17.39 6.65 -3.84
C PRO A 45 17.69 6.07 -5.22
N GLU A 46 17.61 4.73 -5.35
CA GLU A 46 17.81 4.03 -6.61
C GLU A 46 16.62 4.22 -7.55
N VAL A 47 15.41 4.07 -7.04
CA VAL A 47 14.15 4.32 -7.77
C VAL A 47 14.15 5.73 -8.37
N VAL A 48 14.49 6.75 -7.57
CA VAL A 48 14.53 8.14 -8.04
C VAL A 48 15.61 8.34 -9.12
N ARG A 49 16.80 7.74 -8.98
CA ARG A 49 17.83 7.81 -10.02
C ARG A 49 17.37 7.18 -11.33
N ARG A 50 16.76 6.00 -11.26
CA ARG A 50 16.20 5.31 -12.43
C ARG A 50 15.12 6.15 -13.11
N LEU A 51 14.17 6.67 -12.36
CA LEU A 51 13.11 7.52 -12.91
C LEU A 51 13.66 8.81 -13.52
N ALA A 52 14.67 9.42 -12.90
CA ALA A 52 15.36 10.59 -13.47
C ALA A 52 15.94 10.29 -14.85
N TYR A 53 16.68 9.21 -14.96
CA TYR A 53 17.30 8.77 -16.20
C TYR A 53 16.28 8.45 -17.30
N GLU A 54 15.21 7.73 -16.97
CA GLU A 54 14.17 7.37 -17.94
C GLU A 54 13.38 8.62 -18.41
N ASN A 55 13.09 9.56 -17.50
CA ASN A 55 12.42 10.82 -17.86
C ASN A 55 13.31 11.71 -18.74
N GLU A 56 14.62 11.71 -18.50
CA GLU A 56 15.58 12.43 -19.34
C GLU A 56 15.64 11.84 -20.76
N LYS A 57 15.64 10.51 -20.89
CA LYS A 57 15.54 9.84 -22.19
C LYS A 57 14.23 10.19 -22.90
N LEU A 58 13.12 10.20 -22.17
CA LEU A 58 11.80 10.53 -22.70
C LEU A 58 11.77 11.96 -23.24
N ALA A 59 12.36 12.91 -22.52
CA ALA A 59 12.46 14.31 -22.92
C ALA A 59 13.31 14.56 -24.18
N ARG A 60 14.28 13.68 -24.45
CA ARG A 60 15.16 13.76 -25.64
C ARG A 60 14.56 13.19 -26.92
N ARG A 61 13.35 12.61 -26.88
CA ARG A 61 12.69 12.09 -28.09
C ARG A 61 12.35 13.22 -29.06
N PRO A 62 12.41 12.97 -30.39
CA PRO A 62 12.22 14.02 -31.42
C PRO A 62 10.91 14.79 -31.36
N LYS A 63 9.85 14.18 -30.84
CA LYS A 63 8.52 14.79 -30.66
C LYS A 63 8.31 15.45 -29.28
N GLY A 64 9.37 15.57 -28.48
CA GLY A 64 9.31 16.13 -27.15
C GLY A 64 8.63 15.22 -26.12
N HIS A 65 8.45 15.75 -24.94
CA HIS A 65 7.96 15.02 -23.78
C HIS A 65 6.44 14.79 -23.78
N ASN A 66 5.68 15.50 -24.61
CA ASN A 66 4.22 15.39 -24.81
C ASN A 66 3.39 15.10 -23.51
N GLY A 67 3.86 15.55 -22.34
CA GLY A 67 3.18 15.31 -21.06
C GLY A 67 3.29 13.88 -20.54
N GLU A 68 4.20 13.08 -21.07
CA GLU A 68 4.52 11.73 -20.56
C GLU A 68 5.65 11.77 -19.54
N TYR A 69 5.57 10.91 -18.52
CA TYR A 69 6.59 10.77 -17.47
C TYR A 69 6.74 9.30 -17.07
N PHE A 70 7.95 8.88 -16.74
CA PHE A 70 8.13 7.65 -15.98
C PHE A 70 7.85 7.93 -14.50
N VAL A 71 7.02 7.09 -13.91
CA VAL A 71 6.58 7.22 -12.51
C VAL A 71 6.67 5.89 -11.77
N VAL A 72 6.72 5.96 -10.45
CA VAL A 72 6.40 4.82 -9.59
C VAL A 72 5.02 5.05 -8.99
N CYS A 73 4.13 4.08 -9.20
CA CYS A 73 2.82 4.06 -8.55
C CYS A 73 2.95 3.33 -7.21
N THR A 74 2.43 3.94 -6.16
CA THR A 74 2.28 3.37 -4.82
C THR A 74 0.83 3.42 -4.39
N VAL A 75 0.50 2.94 -3.21
CA VAL A 75 -0.88 2.90 -2.71
C VAL A 75 -0.98 3.55 -1.35
N TYR A 76 -2.03 4.36 -1.17
CA TYR A 76 -2.50 4.80 0.15
C TYR A 76 -4.00 4.58 0.28
N TYR A 77 -4.51 4.60 1.51
CA TYR A 77 -5.89 4.25 1.80
C TYR A 77 -6.40 4.98 3.05
N THR A 78 -7.70 4.92 3.30
CA THR A 78 -8.31 5.42 4.54
C THR A 78 -8.39 4.30 5.57
N PRO A 79 -7.56 4.30 6.61
CA PRO A 79 -7.70 3.36 7.72
C PRO A 79 -9.03 3.54 8.42
N ILE A 80 -9.67 2.43 8.85
CA ILE A 80 -10.94 2.42 9.57
C ILE A 80 -10.68 2.08 11.04
N GLU A 81 -11.13 2.93 11.96
CA GLU A 81 -10.87 2.81 13.41
C GLU A 81 -11.20 1.42 13.97
N SER A 82 -12.36 0.84 13.57
CA SER A 82 -12.82 -0.46 14.05
C SER A 82 -11.89 -1.64 13.69
N GLY A 83 -10.99 -1.45 12.75
CA GLY A 83 -9.98 -2.44 12.40
C GLY A 83 -8.79 -2.51 13.36
N PHE A 84 -8.63 -1.53 14.26
CA PHE A 84 -7.47 -1.43 15.17
C PHE A 84 -7.84 -1.98 16.56
N THR A 85 -7.83 -3.29 16.70
CA THR A 85 -8.12 -3.99 17.94
C THR A 85 -6.93 -4.83 18.41
N PHE A 86 -6.88 -5.15 19.72
CA PHE A 86 -5.84 -6.02 20.28
C PHE A 86 -5.91 -7.44 19.69
N GLU A 87 -7.11 -7.95 19.39
CA GLU A 87 -7.31 -9.28 18.79
C GLU A 87 -6.68 -9.38 17.40
N ARG A 88 -6.54 -8.24 16.72
CA ARG A 88 -5.83 -8.13 15.44
C ARG A 88 -4.35 -7.80 15.59
N GLY A 89 -3.86 -7.70 16.84
CA GLY A 89 -2.46 -7.45 17.17
C GLY A 89 -2.02 -6.00 17.05
N PHE A 90 -2.94 -5.04 17.04
CA PHE A 90 -2.62 -3.62 17.11
C PHE A 90 -2.50 -3.12 18.54
N ASP A 91 -1.73 -2.07 18.76
CA ASP A 91 -1.79 -1.30 20.01
C ASP A 91 -3.07 -0.45 20.00
N ALA A 92 -4.15 -1.06 20.49
CA ALA A 92 -5.45 -0.43 20.63
C ALA A 92 -5.61 0.38 21.93
N THR A 93 -4.52 0.63 22.66
CA THR A 93 -4.55 1.48 23.87
C THR A 93 -5.22 2.82 23.54
N PRO A 94 -6.32 3.17 24.23
CA PRO A 94 -7.03 4.43 23.97
C PRO A 94 -6.20 5.63 24.43
N ILE A 95 -5.78 6.46 23.49
CA ILE A 95 -5.03 7.69 23.80
C ILE A 95 -5.73 8.93 23.24
N THR A 96 -5.52 10.07 23.86
CA THR A 96 -5.95 11.36 23.33
C THR A 96 -4.75 12.15 22.79
N LYS A 97 -5.02 13.10 21.92
CA LYS A 97 -4.05 14.01 21.30
C LYS A 97 -4.68 15.40 21.12
N PRO A 98 -3.89 16.46 20.92
CA PRO A 98 -4.41 17.78 20.59
C PRO A 98 -5.40 17.72 19.41
N GLY A 99 -6.49 18.47 19.51
CA GLY A 99 -7.56 18.52 18.51
C GLY A 99 -8.64 17.45 18.64
N LEU A 100 -8.42 16.38 19.43
CA LEU A 100 -9.41 15.31 19.64
C LEU A 100 -10.52 15.67 20.63
N ARG A 101 -10.48 16.84 21.25
CA ARG A 101 -11.51 17.33 22.20
C ARG A 101 -11.77 16.35 23.36
N GLY A 102 -10.70 15.77 23.92
CA GLY A 102 -10.76 14.79 25.00
C GLY A 102 -11.15 13.38 24.59
N ARG A 103 -11.54 13.15 23.34
CA ARG A 103 -11.82 11.80 22.84
C ARG A 103 -10.56 10.96 22.74
N LYS A 104 -10.72 9.67 22.93
CA LYS A 104 -9.63 8.68 22.87
C LYS A 104 -9.84 7.77 21.67
N TYR A 105 -8.74 7.43 21.01
CA TYR A 105 -8.70 6.52 19.86
C TYR A 105 -7.57 5.52 20.03
N PRO A 106 -7.64 4.33 19.39
CA PRO A 106 -6.56 3.36 19.40
C PRO A 106 -5.24 4.02 18.95
N ARG A 107 -4.15 3.75 19.67
CA ARG A 107 -2.84 4.37 19.40
C ARG A 107 -2.38 4.11 17.96
N ASP A 108 -2.51 2.87 17.48
CA ASP A 108 -2.08 2.51 16.13
C ASP A 108 -2.99 3.09 15.04
N PHE A 109 -4.29 3.27 15.33
CA PHE A 109 -5.16 4.03 14.43
C PHE A 109 -4.67 5.47 14.24
N LEU A 110 -4.34 6.17 15.33
CA LEU A 110 -3.80 7.53 15.24
C LEU A 110 -2.46 7.59 14.50
N ARG A 111 -1.59 6.57 14.65
CA ARG A 111 -0.36 6.45 13.89
C ARG A 111 -0.64 6.29 12.40
N SER A 112 -1.63 5.45 12.03
CA SER A 112 -2.04 5.26 10.66
C SER A 112 -2.64 6.54 10.06
N VAL A 113 -3.54 7.23 10.80
CA VAL A 113 -4.07 8.55 10.40
C VAL A 113 -2.94 9.55 10.16
N LYS A 114 -1.90 9.56 11.00
CA LYS A 114 -0.73 10.43 10.82
C LYS A 114 0.01 10.14 9.53
N LYS A 115 0.12 8.87 9.13
CA LYS A 115 0.83 8.46 7.91
C LYS A 115 0.01 8.71 6.66
N GLU A 116 -1.24 8.29 6.66
CA GLU A 116 -2.13 8.35 5.51
C GLU A 116 -2.78 9.74 5.34
N GLY A 117 -2.67 10.61 6.37
CA GLY A 117 -3.25 11.95 6.40
C GLY A 117 -4.65 12.02 7.01
N PHE A 118 -5.43 10.96 6.93
CA PHE A 118 -6.80 10.87 7.47
C PHE A 118 -7.18 9.41 7.76
N GLY A 119 -8.30 9.21 8.50
CA GLY A 119 -8.88 7.91 8.79
C GLY A 119 -10.35 8.04 9.11
N ARG A 120 -11.12 6.98 8.93
CA ARG A 120 -12.54 6.92 9.24
C ARG A 120 -12.74 6.50 10.69
N ILE A 121 -13.52 7.29 11.43
CA ILE A 121 -13.89 7.00 12.83
C ILE A 121 -15.21 6.22 12.88
N THR A 122 -15.32 5.33 13.88
CA THR A 122 -16.50 4.48 14.09
C THR A 122 -17.70 5.30 14.57
N THR A 123 -17.47 6.19 15.53
CA THR A 123 -18.51 7.05 16.08
C THR A 123 -18.34 8.48 15.58
N PRO A 124 -19.28 9.00 14.77
CA PRO A 124 -19.20 10.37 14.25
C PRO A 124 -19.16 11.41 15.35
N VAL A 125 -18.47 12.51 15.11
CA VAL A 125 -18.37 13.67 16.01
C VAL A 125 -19.04 14.86 15.34
N ASN A 126 -20.20 15.27 15.81
CA ASN A 126 -21.00 16.37 15.21
C ASN A 126 -21.20 16.16 13.70
N GLY A 127 -21.61 14.96 13.28
CA GLY A 127 -21.82 14.59 11.88
C GLY A 127 -20.54 14.40 11.06
N ARG A 128 -19.36 14.46 11.67
CA ARG A 128 -18.07 14.27 11.02
C ARG A 128 -17.60 12.84 11.21
N HIS A 129 -17.29 12.17 10.11
CA HIS A 129 -16.96 10.75 10.07
C HIS A 129 -15.47 10.47 9.94
N TYR A 130 -14.65 11.49 9.74
CA TYR A 130 -13.21 11.34 9.50
C TYR A 130 -12.39 12.12 10.51
N LEU A 131 -11.20 11.62 10.75
CA LEU A 131 -10.15 12.25 11.52
C LEU A 131 -9.01 12.59 10.56
N TYR A 132 -8.50 13.81 10.60
CA TYR A 132 -7.35 14.28 9.83
C TYR A 132 -6.14 14.50 10.71
N TYR A 133 -4.96 14.23 10.18
CA TYR A 133 -3.71 14.70 10.76
C TYR A 133 -3.44 16.15 10.31
N ASN A 134 -3.40 17.05 11.25
CA ASN A 134 -3.27 18.49 11.00
C ASN A 134 -1.83 19.02 11.19
N GLY A 135 -0.85 18.10 11.28
CA GLY A 135 0.53 18.46 11.60
C GLY A 135 0.75 18.66 13.11
N GLY A 136 2.02 18.85 13.52
CA GLY A 136 2.35 19.13 14.92
C GLY A 136 1.82 18.13 15.95
N ASN A 137 1.59 16.88 15.55
CA ASN A 137 0.95 15.85 16.39
C ASN A 137 -0.50 16.17 16.79
N SER A 138 -1.18 17.01 16.01
CA SER A 138 -2.55 17.46 16.19
C SER A 138 -3.50 16.82 15.18
N TYR A 139 -4.80 16.77 15.52
CA TYR A 139 -5.84 16.16 14.70
C TYR A 139 -7.06 17.08 14.60
N ALA A 140 -7.85 16.88 13.56
CA ALA A 140 -9.10 17.59 13.33
C ALA A 140 -10.18 16.65 12.80
N PHE A 141 -11.47 16.96 13.04
CA PHE A 141 -12.58 16.18 12.51
C PHE A 141 -13.09 16.74 11.19
N GLY A 142 -13.45 15.87 10.27
CA GLY A 142 -13.98 16.21 8.96
C GLY A 142 -15.10 15.29 8.48
N SER A 143 -15.82 15.72 7.44
CA SER A 143 -17.01 15.03 6.94
C SER A 143 -16.74 14.04 5.81
N LYS A 144 -15.58 14.13 5.14
CA LYS A 144 -15.25 13.31 3.96
C LYS A 144 -13.74 13.21 3.80
N PRO A 145 -13.21 12.16 3.14
CA PRO A 145 -11.79 12.08 2.85
C PRO A 145 -11.40 13.20 1.89
N THR A 146 -10.43 14.02 2.29
CA THR A 146 -10.07 15.22 1.55
C THR A 146 -8.55 15.32 1.47
N GLY A 147 -8.03 15.40 0.25
CA GLY A 147 -6.65 15.80 -0.03
C GLY A 147 -6.54 17.32 -0.17
N GLY A 148 -5.33 17.83 -0.29
CA GLY A 148 -5.06 19.27 -0.44
C GLY A 148 -5.74 19.94 -1.64
N GLY A 149 -6.31 19.18 -2.57
CA GLY A 149 -7.01 19.68 -3.79
C GLY A 149 -8.47 19.29 -3.89
N GLY A 150 -9.07 18.73 -2.84
CA GLY A 150 -10.48 18.37 -2.87
C GLY A 150 -10.79 16.99 -2.30
N THR A 151 -12.02 16.55 -2.50
CA THR A 151 -12.49 15.24 -2.03
C THR A 151 -11.77 14.13 -2.79
N LEU A 152 -11.31 13.12 -2.04
CA LEU A 152 -10.73 11.91 -2.60
C LEU A 152 -11.84 10.97 -3.07
N VAL A 153 -11.65 10.40 -4.25
CA VAL A 153 -12.52 9.38 -4.85
C VAL A 153 -11.69 8.10 -4.98
N ALA A 154 -12.16 7.02 -4.37
CA ALA A 154 -11.49 5.74 -4.41
C ALA A 154 -11.21 5.29 -5.84
N ARG A 155 -10.01 4.75 -6.08
CA ARG A 155 -9.56 4.20 -7.37
C ARG A 155 -9.57 5.20 -8.53
N PHE A 156 -9.60 6.50 -8.19
CA PHE A 156 -9.56 7.59 -9.18
C PHE A 156 -8.68 8.75 -8.70
N SER A 157 -8.63 9.05 -7.41
CA SER A 157 -7.77 10.11 -6.87
C SER A 157 -6.35 9.61 -6.65
N ALA A 158 -5.38 10.48 -6.84
CA ALA A 158 -3.98 10.22 -6.51
C ALA A 158 -3.31 11.46 -5.92
N ALA A 159 -2.22 11.21 -5.21
CA ALA A 159 -1.30 12.22 -4.70
C ALA A 159 0.02 12.20 -5.48
N ALA A 160 0.65 13.37 -5.64
CA ALA A 160 1.94 13.49 -6.29
C ALA A 160 2.79 14.63 -5.70
N LYS A 161 4.12 14.55 -5.88
CA LYS A 161 5.04 15.62 -5.54
C LYS A 161 4.99 16.71 -6.62
N LEU A 162 4.05 17.64 -6.52
CA LEU A 162 3.69 18.61 -7.56
C LEU A 162 4.87 19.45 -8.07
N SER A 163 5.77 19.86 -7.19
CA SER A 163 6.91 20.74 -7.54
C SER A 163 8.04 20.05 -8.31
N GLN A 164 8.00 18.73 -8.47
CA GLN A 164 9.15 17.97 -9.00
C GLN A 164 8.79 17.01 -10.14
N SER A 165 7.51 16.81 -10.42
CA SER A 165 7.07 15.77 -11.35
C SER A 165 6.50 16.31 -12.66
N GLY A 166 6.37 17.62 -12.83
CA GLY A 166 5.61 18.22 -13.94
C GLY A 166 4.10 18.02 -13.81
N LEU A 167 3.66 17.19 -12.87
CA LEU A 167 2.24 16.99 -12.55
C LEU A 167 1.71 18.19 -11.78
N ARG A 168 0.48 18.61 -12.07
CA ARG A 168 -0.20 19.70 -11.38
C ARG A 168 -1.49 19.19 -10.73
N ARG A 169 -1.93 19.88 -9.70
CA ARG A 169 -3.22 19.60 -9.08
C ARG A 169 -4.35 19.75 -10.08
N GLY A 170 -5.27 18.80 -10.09
CA GLY A 170 -6.37 18.74 -11.04
C GLY A 170 -6.04 18.02 -12.35
N ALA A 171 -4.77 17.78 -12.66
CA ALA A 171 -4.39 17.01 -13.85
C ALA A 171 -4.98 15.60 -13.79
N ILE A 172 -5.44 15.13 -14.93
CA ILE A 172 -5.82 13.72 -15.12
C ILE A 172 -4.70 13.06 -15.91
N ILE A 173 -4.19 11.96 -15.35
CA ILE A 173 -3.15 11.15 -15.97
C ILE A 173 -3.68 9.76 -16.28
N GLU A 174 -3.09 9.12 -17.27
CA GLU A 174 -3.28 7.70 -17.56
C GLU A 174 -1.94 6.98 -17.39
N THR A 175 -1.94 5.90 -16.61
CA THR A 175 -0.74 5.08 -16.35
C THR A 175 -0.74 3.82 -17.21
N SER A 176 0.43 3.38 -17.66
CA SER A 176 0.58 2.21 -18.53
C SER A 176 0.65 0.88 -17.78
N SER A 177 0.64 0.88 -16.45
CA SER A 177 0.88 -0.35 -15.66
C SER A 177 -0.33 -1.28 -15.65
N GLN A 178 -0.14 -2.51 -16.11
CA GLN A 178 -1.12 -3.58 -15.99
C GLN A 178 -1.39 -3.93 -14.51
N THR A 179 -0.34 -3.97 -13.67
CA THR A 179 -0.49 -4.20 -12.22
C THR A 179 -1.39 -3.18 -11.55
N VAL A 180 -1.26 -1.89 -11.92
CA VAL A 180 -2.16 -0.84 -11.42
C VAL A 180 -3.60 -1.10 -11.87
N ARG A 181 -3.82 -1.49 -13.11
CA ARG A 181 -5.14 -1.84 -13.63
C ARG A 181 -5.78 -3.00 -12.86
N GLU A 182 -5.03 -4.04 -12.61
CA GLU A 182 -5.52 -5.24 -11.88
C GLU A 182 -5.90 -4.92 -10.44
N VAL A 183 -5.08 -4.14 -9.74
CA VAL A 183 -5.31 -3.82 -8.33
C VAL A 183 -6.45 -2.80 -8.15
N PHE A 184 -6.49 -1.78 -9.00
CA PHE A 184 -7.42 -0.65 -8.80
C PHE A 184 -8.62 -0.68 -9.74
N GLY A 185 -8.65 -1.54 -10.76
CA GLY A 185 -9.67 -1.54 -11.81
C GLY A 185 -9.63 -0.30 -12.71
N SER A 186 -8.59 0.54 -12.58
CA SER A 186 -8.42 1.79 -13.33
C SER A 186 -6.95 2.06 -13.59
N THR A 187 -6.67 2.77 -14.68
CA THR A 187 -5.36 3.36 -15.00
C THR A 187 -5.42 4.88 -15.03
N ARG A 188 -6.60 5.48 -14.82
CA ARG A 188 -6.81 6.92 -14.86
C ARG A 188 -6.88 7.50 -13.46
N TRP A 189 -6.09 8.57 -13.24
CA TRP A 189 -5.93 9.18 -11.94
C TRP A 189 -6.04 10.69 -12.02
N LYS A 190 -6.84 11.27 -11.15
CA LYS A 190 -6.88 12.73 -10.94
C LYS A 190 -5.94 13.08 -9.79
N ILE A 191 -4.98 13.95 -10.05
CA ILE A 191 -4.08 14.45 -9.00
C ILE A 191 -4.82 15.48 -8.15
N VAL A 192 -5.22 15.07 -6.96
CA VAL A 192 -5.98 15.92 -6.01
C VAL A 192 -5.23 16.15 -4.72
N ASP A 193 -4.16 15.42 -4.48
CA ASP A 193 -3.45 15.51 -3.21
C ASP A 193 -1.94 15.63 -3.39
N THR A 194 -1.27 15.99 -2.30
CA THR A 194 0.19 16.05 -2.19
C THR A 194 0.59 15.76 -0.76
N GLY A 195 1.76 15.23 -0.54
CA GLY A 195 2.26 14.89 0.80
C GLY A 195 3.75 15.16 0.95
N GLY A 196 4.16 15.54 2.16
CA GLY A 196 5.57 15.78 2.49
C GLY A 196 6.45 14.54 2.35
N GLY A 197 5.86 13.34 2.52
CA GLY A 197 6.55 12.06 2.36
C GLY A 197 6.70 11.57 0.92
N LEU A 198 6.00 12.19 -0.04
CA LEU A 198 6.07 11.78 -1.44
C LEU A 198 7.43 12.07 -2.06
N ARG A 199 7.88 11.15 -2.91
CA ARG A 199 9.14 11.26 -3.65
C ARG A 199 8.90 11.82 -5.05
N ARG A 200 9.97 12.27 -5.68
CA ARG A 200 9.94 12.74 -7.07
C ARG A 200 9.41 11.63 -7.99
N TRP A 201 8.47 11.96 -8.90
CA TRP A 201 7.79 11.03 -9.81
C TRP A 201 7.07 9.86 -9.13
N GLN A 202 6.72 9.99 -7.87
CA GLN A 202 5.78 9.10 -7.22
C GLN A 202 4.35 9.56 -7.50
N VAL A 203 3.51 8.60 -7.87
CA VAL A 203 2.06 8.73 -7.95
C VAL A 203 1.47 7.77 -6.93
N ASP A 204 0.94 8.32 -5.86
CA ASP A 204 0.36 7.53 -4.78
C ASP A 204 -1.14 7.39 -5.03
N CYS A 205 -1.58 6.17 -5.35
CA CYS A 205 -2.92 5.87 -5.84
C CYS A 205 -3.85 5.62 -4.65
N TYR A 206 -4.96 6.35 -4.57
CA TYR A 206 -5.92 6.21 -3.49
C TYR A 206 -6.80 4.98 -3.69
N TYR A 207 -6.67 4.00 -2.80
CA TYR A 207 -7.43 2.75 -2.86
C TYR A 207 -8.88 2.93 -2.38
N GLY A 208 -9.10 3.80 -1.41
CA GLY A 208 -10.40 3.99 -0.75
C GLY A 208 -10.34 3.64 0.72
N GLU A 209 -11.51 3.39 1.32
CA GLU A 209 -11.62 2.92 2.69
C GLU A 209 -11.30 1.44 2.75
N ASP A 210 -10.42 1.04 3.66
CA ASP A 210 -10.09 -0.36 3.89
C ASP A 210 -9.66 -0.61 5.34
N GLU A 211 -9.78 -1.85 5.76
CA GLU A 211 -9.30 -2.27 7.06
C GLU A 211 -7.79 -2.53 7.05
N PRO A 212 -7.09 -2.26 8.17
CA PRO A 212 -5.69 -2.59 8.32
C PRO A 212 -5.40 -4.07 8.09
N LEU A 213 -4.25 -4.37 7.52
CA LEU A 213 -3.85 -5.75 7.20
C LEU A 213 -3.52 -6.62 8.41
N GLY A 214 -3.29 -6.06 9.58
CA GLY A 214 -2.85 -6.77 10.77
C GLY A 214 -1.50 -6.28 11.31
N PRO A 215 -0.94 -6.92 12.33
CA PRO A 215 0.25 -6.46 13.02
C PRO A 215 1.41 -6.10 12.09
N GLY A 216 2.02 -4.96 12.31
CA GLY A 216 3.13 -4.47 11.51
C GLY A 216 2.78 -4.10 10.07
N ARG A 217 1.53 -4.22 9.66
CA ARG A 217 1.07 -3.97 8.29
C ARG A 217 0.16 -2.76 8.13
N PHE A 218 -0.31 -2.18 9.20
CA PHE A 218 -1.19 -1.01 9.18
C PHE A 218 -0.58 0.23 8.50
N MET A 219 0.73 0.23 8.32
CA MET A 219 1.47 1.25 7.56
C MET A 219 1.77 0.80 6.12
N GLY A 220 1.26 -0.34 5.70
CA GLY A 220 1.55 -0.99 4.44
C GLY A 220 0.39 -0.90 3.45
N ARG A 221 0.11 -2.05 2.83
CA ARG A 221 -0.92 -2.20 1.81
C ARG A 221 -2.32 -2.33 2.38
N PRO A 222 -3.37 -1.87 1.69
CA PRO A 222 -4.74 -2.18 2.00
C PRO A 222 -4.99 -3.69 2.02
N ARG A 223 -5.99 -4.12 2.80
CA ARG A 223 -6.38 -5.52 2.89
C ARG A 223 -6.76 -6.07 1.50
N GLY A 224 -6.33 -7.31 1.23
CA GLY A 224 -6.64 -7.99 -0.03
C GLY A 224 -5.81 -7.56 -1.23
N THR A 225 -4.87 -6.63 -1.09
CA THR A 225 -3.94 -6.28 -2.16
C THR A 225 -2.52 -6.79 -1.88
N THR A 226 -1.85 -7.27 -2.93
CA THR A 226 -0.42 -7.59 -2.93
C THR A 226 0.44 -6.44 -3.49
N PHE A 227 -0.20 -5.35 -3.91
CA PHE A 227 0.45 -4.21 -4.52
C PHE A 227 1.36 -3.47 -3.53
N GLU A 228 2.61 -3.30 -3.87
CA GLU A 228 3.57 -2.45 -3.15
C GLU A 228 3.88 -1.21 -3.96
N TYR A 229 4.36 -1.41 -5.17
CA TYR A 229 4.58 -0.37 -6.16
C TYR A 229 4.67 -0.97 -7.56
N ALA A 230 4.48 -0.12 -8.57
CA ALA A 230 4.69 -0.50 -9.97
C ALA A 230 5.34 0.65 -10.73
N TYR A 231 6.26 0.31 -11.63
CA TYR A 231 6.76 1.28 -12.62
C TYR A 231 5.75 1.44 -13.74
N ALA A 232 5.55 2.67 -14.17
CA ALA A 232 4.64 3.01 -15.26
C ALA A 232 5.14 4.23 -16.03
N THR A 233 4.67 4.41 -17.26
CA THR A 233 4.58 5.74 -17.83
C THR A 233 3.25 6.35 -17.44
N ALA A 234 3.24 7.64 -17.12
CA ALA A 234 2.05 8.43 -16.87
C ALA A 234 1.94 9.51 -17.94
N LYS A 235 0.82 9.50 -18.67
CA LYS A 235 0.51 10.52 -19.69
C LYS A 235 -0.54 11.47 -19.14
N ILE A 236 -0.28 12.78 -19.24
CA ILE A 236 -1.29 13.79 -18.93
C ILE A 236 -2.31 13.79 -20.07
N ILE A 237 -3.59 13.60 -19.73
CA ILE A 237 -4.71 13.57 -20.70
C ILE A 237 -5.69 14.73 -20.50
N LYS A 238 -5.59 15.45 -19.37
CA LYS A 238 -6.36 16.66 -19.09
C LYS A 238 -5.70 17.50 -17.97
#